data_8876023baf6fd554e38f8eb28c8982b8
#
_entry.id   8876023baf6fd554e38f8eb28c8982b8
#
_cell.length_a   1.000
_cell.length_b   1.000
_cell.length_c   1.000
_cell.angle_alpha   90.00
_cell.angle_beta   90.00
_cell.angle_gamma   90.00
#
_symmetry.space_group_name_H-M   'P 1'
#
loop_
_entity.id
_entity.type
_entity.pdbx_description
1 polymer ?
#
loop_
_entity_poly.entity_id
_entity_poly.type
_entity_poly.pdbx_seq_one_letter_code
_entity_poly.pdbx_strand_id
1 'polypeptide(L)'
;MGKVTFTKKQNDLMRLFKQNKLPRLTVLQGSVRSGKTWISLILWALWVASRPRDCLYMMTAKSLQTLKRNCLLPLQELIGERNFTFSFSAKEGVLFGRKIMLEGANDARSENKIRGITLGGAYCDELTLFPEDFFVMLLSRLSAPGAKLFATTNPDTPTHWLKKKYLDNEALADDLLNIFFGIDDNTTLPADYVSALKKEYTGVFYDRFILGKWVVAAGAIYRVFSDNIPAFAAPEPLPRLDMINVGVDWGGNGSAHAMVATGMTYNCEKLIALRSERVPATGLTPQQIYKRIYEFCEGVQRDFGKVEDIYADSAEQTLISGLREYIKPLDLTVKNSMKRPIIDRIRATTMLMGGERFLLTSECETLREAFQGAVYDDKVVGEDVRLDNGTSDIDTLDAFEYSFERYIPRLIRRD
;
A
#
# COMPACT_ATOMS: atom_id res chain seq x y z
N MET A 1 -12.42 -27.24 16.43
CA MET A 1 -11.15 -26.55 16.22
C MET A 1 -10.25 -27.43 15.36
N GLY A 2 -9.96 -27.01 14.11
CA GLY A 2 -9.00 -27.73 13.27
C GLY A 2 -7.62 -27.75 13.92
N LYS A 3 -6.84 -28.79 13.68
CA LYS A 3 -5.46 -28.90 14.19
C LYS A 3 -4.64 -27.73 13.61
N VAL A 4 -4.24 -26.77 14.45
CA VAL A 4 -3.33 -25.68 14.05
C VAL A 4 -1.96 -26.30 13.80
N THR A 5 -1.54 -26.30 12.52
CA THR A 5 -0.22 -26.82 12.11
C THR A 5 0.74 -25.66 11.92
N PHE A 6 1.79 -25.60 12.71
CA PHE A 6 2.86 -24.62 12.57
C PHE A 6 3.90 -25.06 11.56
N THR A 7 4.43 -24.14 10.78
CA THR A 7 5.63 -24.36 9.97
C THR A 7 6.85 -24.55 10.86
N LYS A 8 7.97 -25.05 10.30
CA LYS A 8 9.21 -25.27 11.06
C LYS A 8 9.64 -23.98 11.79
N LYS A 9 9.68 -22.86 11.07
CA LYS A 9 10.11 -21.55 11.61
C LYS A 9 9.17 -21.03 12.70
N GLN A 10 7.87 -21.22 12.54
CA GLN A 10 6.87 -20.88 13.55
C GLN A 10 7.04 -21.76 14.82
N ASN A 11 7.34 -23.04 14.66
CA ASN A 11 7.64 -23.94 15.78
C ASN A 11 8.90 -23.52 16.55
N ASP A 12 9.96 -23.11 15.83
CA ASP A 12 11.19 -22.65 16.47
C ASP A 12 10.94 -21.37 17.29
N LEU A 13 10.15 -20.44 16.76
CA LEU A 13 9.75 -19.23 17.47
C LEU A 13 8.87 -19.54 18.70
N MET A 14 7.92 -20.46 18.58
CA MET A 14 7.11 -20.93 19.71
C MET A 14 7.96 -21.61 20.79
N ARG A 15 9.05 -22.29 20.40
CA ARG A 15 10.00 -22.89 21.37
C ARG A 15 10.73 -21.82 22.17
N LEU A 16 11.23 -20.76 21.51
CA LEU A 16 11.83 -19.61 22.19
C LEU A 16 10.85 -18.96 23.18
N PHE A 17 9.61 -18.77 22.76
CA PHE A 17 8.55 -18.24 23.62
C PHE A 17 8.34 -19.11 24.87
N LYS A 18 8.15 -20.43 24.70
CA LYS A 18 7.94 -21.36 25.81
C LYS A 18 9.14 -21.41 26.77
N GLN A 19 10.34 -21.17 26.27
CA GLN A 19 11.57 -21.11 27.08
C GLN A 19 11.78 -19.74 27.73
N ASN A 20 10.85 -18.78 27.56
CA ASN A 20 10.97 -17.39 28.01
C ASN A 20 12.23 -16.68 27.49
N LYS A 21 12.67 -17.02 26.26
CA LYS A 21 13.87 -16.49 25.62
C LYS A 21 13.58 -15.33 24.64
N LEU A 22 12.34 -14.86 24.54
CA LEU A 22 12.05 -13.68 23.73
C LEU A 22 12.52 -12.44 24.48
N PRO A 23 13.34 -11.59 23.85
CA PRO A 23 13.84 -10.35 24.46
C PRO A 23 12.73 -9.29 24.55
N ARG A 24 13.10 -8.05 24.89
CA ARG A 24 12.17 -6.91 25.01
C ARG A 24 11.48 -6.60 23.69
N LEU A 25 12.21 -6.65 22.56
CA LEU A 25 11.70 -6.37 21.22
C LEU A 25 11.77 -7.65 20.37
N THR A 26 10.66 -8.03 19.77
CA THR A 26 10.61 -9.17 18.83
C THR A 26 10.02 -8.67 17.49
N VAL A 27 10.85 -8.63 16.46
CA VAL A 27 10.47 -8.16 15.12
C VAL A 27 10.51 -9.32 14.13
N LEU A 28 9.38 -9.61 13.50
CA LEU A 28 9.28 -10.59 12.41
C LEU A 28 9.27 -9.83 11.09
N GLN A 29 10.36 -9.91 10.34
CA GLN A 29 10.50 -9.26 9.05
C GLN A 29 10.46 -10.26 7.90
N GLY A 30 10.21 -9.80 6.68
CA GLY A 30 10.34 -10.61 5.48
C GLY A 30 9.20 -10.49 4.49
N SER A 31 9.05 -11.54 3.67
CA SER A 31 8.14 -11.56 2.53
C SER A 31 6.67 -11.41 2.91
N VAL A 32 5.86 -10.92 1.96
CA VAL A 32 4.40 -10.99 2.10
C VAL A 32 3.94 -12.45 2.18
N ARG A 33 2.79 -12.70 2.81
CA ARG A 33 2.20 -14.05 2.93
C ARG A 33 3.10 -15.11 3.59
N SER A 34 4.20 -14.74 4.19
CA SER A 34 5.14 -15.66 4.86
C SER A 34 4.62 -16.25 6.18
N GLY A 35 3.45 -15.85 6.65
CA GLY A 35 2.84 -16.34 7.90
C GLY A 35 3.33 -15.62 9.17
N LYS A 36 4.12 -14.54 9.04
CA LYS A 36 4.66 -13.77 10.19
C LYS A 36 3.58 -13.11 11.03
N THR A 37 2.58 -12.45 10.43
CA THR A 37 1.48 -11.79 11.18
C THR A 37 0.67 -12.80 11.97
N TRP A 38 0.37 -13.96 11.38
CA TRP A 38 -0.38 -15.00 12.04
C TRP A 38 0.31 -15.52 13.31
N ILE A 39 1.59 -15.90 13.23
CA ILE A 39 2.34 -16.39 14.38
C ILE A 39 2.58 -15.29 15.42
N SER A 40 2.83 -14.04 15.00
CA SER A 40 3.03 -12.93 15.93
C SER A 40 1.77 -12.61 16.74
N LEU A 41 0.58 -12.70 16.14
CA LEU A 41 -0.70 -12.54 16.86
C LEU A 41 -0.91 -13.65 17.89
N ILE A 42 -0.55 -14.89 17.60
CA ILE A 42 -0.60 -16.00 18.57
C ILE A 42 0.35 -15.73 19.75
N LEU A 43 1.59 -15.35 19.46
CA LEU A 43 2.57 -15.04 20.50
C LEU A 43 2.12 -13.87 21.36
N TRP A 44 1.61 -12.81 20.74
CA TRP A 44 1.03 -11.66 21.42
C TRP A 44 -0.10 -12.09 22.37
N ALA A 45 -1.07 -12.84 21.86
CA ALA A 45 -2.21 -13.30 22.64
C ALA A 45 -1.79 -14.16 23.85
N LEU A 46 -0.91 -15.14 23.63
CA LEU A 46 -0.37 -16.01 24.68
C LEU A 46 0.43 -15.20 25.70
N TRP A 47 1.23 -14.26 25.24
CA TRP A 47 2.02 -13.42 26.12
C TRP A 47 1.13 -12.50 26.97
N VAL A 48 0.16 -11.80 26.37
CA VAL A 48 -0.81 -10.96 27.10
C VAL A 48 -1.58 -11.80 28.13
N ALA A 49 -2.02 -13.02 27.76
CA ALA A 49 -2.73 -13.91 28.68
C ALA A 49 -1.94 -14.22 29.96
N SER A 50 -0.60 -14.18 29.90
CA SER A 50 0.30 -14.42 31.05
C SER A 50 0.61 -13.16 31.87
N ARG A 51 0.12 -11.98 31.46
CA ARG A 51 0.49 -10.69 32.07
C ARG A 51 -0.54 -10.19 33.08
N PRO A 52 -0.16 -9.19 33.94
CA PRO A 52 -1.07 -8.57 34.88
C PRO A 52 -2.31 -7.96 34.22
N ARG A 53 -3.45 -7.95 34.91
CA ARG A 53 -4.71 -7.40 34.39
C ARG A 53 -4.86 -5.90 34.58
N ASP A 54 -4.10 -5.34 35.49
CA ASP A 54 -4.07 -3.92 35.86
C ASP A 54 -3.15 -3.07 34.96
N CYS A 55 -2.41 -3.71 34.05
CA CYS A 55 -1.62 -3.02 33.05
C CYS A 55 -2.44 -2.74 31.77
N LEU A 56 -2.12 -1.62 31.11
CA LEU A 56 -2.61 -1.28 29.78
C LEU A 56 -1.67 -1.88 28.72
N TYR A 57 -2.26 -2.45 27.68
CA TYR A 57 -1.55 -3.00 26.51
C TYR A 57 -2.00 -2.25 25.27
N MET A 58 -1.24 -2.32 24.16
CA MET A 58 -1.56 -1.60 22.95
C MET A 58 -1.43 -2.48 21.73
N MET A 59 -2.33 -2.29 20.76
CA MET A 59 -2.17 -2.80 19.39
C MET A 59 -2.25 -1.63 18.42
N THR A 60 -1.32 -1.56 17.47
CA THR A 60 -1.21 -0.45 16.52
C THR A 60 -0.79 -0.93 15.13
N ALA A 61 -1.21 -0.18 14.11
CA ALA A 61 -0.83 -0.32 12.72
C ALA A 61 -0.80 1.07 12.08
N LYS A 62 -0.47 1.19 10.79
CA LYS A 62 -0.51 2.46 10.06
C LYS A 62 -1.83 3.21 10.25
N SER A 63 -2.95 2.50 10.23
CA SER A 63 -4.27 3.07 10.52
C SER A 63 -5.12 2.10 11.35
N LEU A 64 -6.14 2.62 12.04
CA LEU A 64 -7.10 1.78 12.76
C LEU A 64 -7.85 0.80 11.82
N GLN A 65 -8.12 1.20 10.58
CA GLN A 65 -8.77 0.33 9.58
C GLN A 65 -7.86 -0.85 9.21
N THR A 66 -6.57 -0.57 9.00
CA THR A 66 -5.57 -1.61 8.72
C THR A 66 -5.43 -2.54 9.93
N LEU A 67 -5.34 -1.97 11.14
CA LEU A 67 -5.28 -2.74 12.38
C LEU A 67 -6.49 -3.68 12.51
N LYS A 68 -7.70 -3.17 12.27
CA LYS A 68 -8.93 -3.98 12.35
C LYS A 68 -8.87 -5.16 11.39
N ARG A 69 -8.58 -4.88 10.12
CA ARG A 69 -8.57 -5.90 9.06
C ARG A 69 -7.47 -6.93 9.23
N ASN A 70 -6.24 -6.49 9.53
CA ASN A 70 -5.06 -7.36 9.52
C ASN A 70 -4.84 -8.07 10.87
N CYS A 71 -5.30 -7.50 11.96
CA CYS A 71 -4.96 -7.99 13.30
C CYS A 71 -6.17 -8.30 14.18
N LEU A 72 -7.13 -7.36 14.33
CA LEU A 72 -8.18 -7.54 15.33
C LEU A 72 -9.17 -8.63 14.92
N LEU A 73 -9.67 -8.59 13.68
CA LEU A 73 -10.59 -9.63 13.18
C LEU A 73 -9.91 -11.00 13.12
N PRO A 74 -8.70 -11.16 12.53
CA PRO A 74 -7.99 -12.43 12.55
C PRO A 74 -7.69 -12.95 13.97
N LEU A 75 -7.34 -12.07 14.91
CA LEU A 75 -7.10 -12.47 16.28
C LEU A 75 -8.39 -12.97 16.94
N GLN A 76 -9.50 -12.24 16.74
CA GLN A 76 -10.80 -12.64 17.29
C GLN A 76 -11.29 -13.98 16.72
N GLU A 77 -11.11 -14.20 15.42
CA GLU A 77 -11.40 -15.48 14.77
C GLU A 77 -10.54 -16.63 15.35
N LEU A 78 -9.27 -16.35 15.61
CA LEU A 78 -8.30 -17.34 16.09
C LEU A 78 -8.58 -17.84 17.50
N ILE A 79 -8.94 -16.93 18.42
CA ILE A 79 -9.09 -17.24 19.85
C ILE A 79 -10.53 -17.17 20.36
N GLY A 80 -11.46 -16.69 19.52
CA GLY A 80 -12.89 -16.57 19.81
C GLY A 80 -13.26 -15.29 20.55
N GLU A 81 -14.49 -14.82 20.32
CA GLU A 81 -15.03 -13.58 20.91
C GLU A 81 -15.06 -13.57 22.43
N ARG A 82 -15.17 -14.72 23.07
CA ARG A 82 -15.12 -14.82 24.56
C ARG A 82 -13.77 -14.41 25.14
N ASN A 83 -12.70 -14.51 24.34
CA ASN A 83 -11.34 -14.24 24.79
C ASN A 83 -10.82 -12.90 24.28
N PHE A 84 -11.39 -12.37 23.19
CA PHE A 84 -11.05 -11.07 22.64
C PHE A 84 -12.28 -10.35 22.11
N THR A 85 -12.57 -9.21 22.71
CA THR A 85 -13.59 -8.25 22.23
C THR A 85 -12.96 -6.91 21.98
N PHE A 86 -13.52 -6.14 21.04
CA PHE A 86 -13.04 -4.76 20.78
C PHE A 86 -14.17 -3.85 20.30
N SER A 87 -14.04 -2.57 20.63
CA SER A 87 -14.87 -1.47 20.13
C SER A 87 -14.02 -0.55 19.26
N PHE A 88 -14.36 -0.48 17.99
CA PHE A 88 -13.64 0.37 17.05
C PHE A 88 -13.86 1.86 17.33
N SER A 89 -15.06 2.26 17.74
CA SER A 89 -15.41 3.64 18.10
C SER A 89 -14.73 4.10 19.39
N ALA A 90 -14.66 3.23 20.40
CA ALA A 90 -13.98 3.51 21.66
C ALA A 90 -12.46 3.38 21.57
N LYS A 91 -11.94 2.78 20.48
CA LYS A 91 -10.52 2.44 20.29
C LYS A 91 -9.95 1.58 21.42
N GLU A 92 -10.74 0.68 21.93
CA GLU A 92 -10.40 -0.20 23.05
C GLU A 92 -10.76 -1.64 22.74
N GLY A 93 -10.05 -2.56 23.38
CA GLY A 93 -10.36 -3.98 23.38
C GLY A 93 -10.08 -4.61 24.73
N VAL A 94 -10.56 -5.84 24.90
CA VAL A 94 -10.29 -6.68 26.07
C VAL A 94 -9.80 -8.04 25.58
N LEU A 95 -8.54 -8.37 25.87
CA LEU A 95 -7.88 -9.62 25.50
C LEU A 95 -7.58 -10.43 26.78
N PHE A 96 -8.25 -11.57 26.98
CA PHE A 96 -8.16 -12.38 28.18
C PHE A 96 -8.32 -11.57 29.47
N GLY A 97 -9.23 -10.59 29.46
CA GLY A 97 -9.50 -9.70 30.60
C GLY A 97 -8.48 -8.58 30.80
N ARG A 98 -7.57 -8.32 29.84
CA ARG A 98 -6.60 -7.21 29.86
C ARG A 98 -7.07 -6.11 28.90
N LYS A 99 -6.97 -4.86 29.34
CA LYS A 99 -7.31 -3.72 28.49
C LYS A 99 -6.28 -3.54 27.38
N ILE A 100 -6.78 -3.40 26.14
CA ILE A 100 -5.97 -3.13 24.95
C ILE A 100 -6.41 -1.80 24.37
N MET A 101 -5.49 -0.84 24.29
CA MET A 101 -5.64 0.40 23.53
C MET A 101 -5.42 0.12 22.05
N LEU A 102 -6.27 0.68 21.17
CA LEU A 102 -6.16 0.53 19.72
C LEU A 102 -5.87 1.88 19.10
N GLU A 103 -4.75 2.03 18.38
CA GLU A 103 -4.40 3.32 17.79
C GLU A 103 -3.76 3.16 16.40
N GLY A 104 -3.90 4.21 15.56
CA GLY A 104 -3.24 4.31 14.27
C GLY A 104 -2.01 5.21 14.33
N ALA A 105 -0.92 4.78 13.73
CA ALA A 105 0.32 5.55 13.58
C ALA A 105 0.38 6.23 12.20
N ASN A 106 -0.58 7.13 11.90
CA ASN A 106 -0.75 7.69 10.57
C ASN A 106 0.32 8.72 10.18
N ASP A 107 0.71 9.56 11.15
CA ASP A 107 1.57 10.73 10.95
C ASP A 107 2.40 11.03 12.22
N ALA A 108 3.31 11.99 12.12
CA ALA A 108 4.16 12.42 13.25
C ALA A 108 3.35 12.89 14.46
N ARG A 109 2.15 13.48 14.29
CA ARG A 109 1.30 13.92 15.41
C ARG A 109 0.68 12.76 16.19
N SER A 110 0.71 11.56 15.63
CA SER A 110 0.17 10.35 16.27
C SER A 110 0.89 10.04 17.59
N GLU A 111 2.14 10.46 17.77
CA GLU A 111 2.87 10.32 19.05
C GLU A 111 2.14 10.98 20.23
N ASN A 112 1.44 12.11 20.00
CA ASN A 112 0.71 12.83 21.05
C ASN A 112 -0.41 11.98 21.68
N LYS A 113 -0.95 11.02 20.94
CA LYS A 113 -2.04 10.15 21.39
C LYS A 113 -1.59 9.16 22.47
N ILE A 114 -0.28 8.88 22.53
CA ILE A 114 0.30 7.92 23.48
C ILE A 114 1.19 8.57 24.53
N ARG A 115 1.25 9.90 24.58
CA ARG A 115 1.97 10.63 25.64
C ARG A 115 1.32 10.39 27.01
N GLY A 116 2.14 10.22 28.03
CA GLY A 116 1.68 10.10 29.43
C GLY A 116 1.09 8.73 29.82
N ILE A 117 0.97 7.76 28.91
CA ILE A 117 0.52 6.41 29.25
C ILE A 117 1.70 5.51 29.67
N THR A 118 1.41 4.51 30.48
CA THR A 118 2.32 3.41 30.82
C THR A 118 1.80 2.12 30.22
N LEU A 119 2.62 1.44 29.43
CA LEU A 119 2.24 0.20 28.74
C LEU A 119 2.97 -1.00 29.33
N GLY A 120 2.20 -2.08 29.55
CA GLY A 120 2.72 -3.40 29.86
C GLY A 120 3.23 -4.16 28.61
N GLY A 121 2.85 -3.72 27.41
CA GLY A 121 3.33 -4.26 26.15
C GLY A 121 2.63 -3.66 24.94
N ALA A 122 3.25 -3.85 23.75
CA ALA A 122 2.70 -3.36 22.49
C ALA A 122 2.82 -4.40 21.36
N TYR A 123 1.85 -4.37 20.45
CA TYR A 123 1.88 -5.06 19.18
C TYR A 123 1.83 -4.04 18.03
N CYS A 124 2.75 -4.15 17.06
CA CYS A 124 2.87 -3.26 15.90
C CYS A 124 2.78 -4.06 14.61
N ASP A 125 1.80 -3.77 13.76
CA ASP A 125 1.69 -4.38 12.44
C ASP A 125 2.28 -3.47 11.37
N GLU A 126 3.11 -4.03 10.49
CA GLU A 126 3.80 -3.33 9.40
C GLU A 126 4.62 -2.12 9.88
N LEU A 127 5.56 -2.37 10.79
CA LEU A 127 6.32 -1.34 11.51
C LEU A 127 7.10 -0.35 10.60
N THR A 128 7.53 -0.75 9.40
CA THR A 128 8.14 0.16 8.41
C THR A 128 7.22 1.30 7.96
N LEU A 129 5.90 1.16 8.13
CA LEU A 129 4.96 2.19 7.76
C LEU A 129 4.74 3.26 8.85
N PHE A 130 5.39 3.11 10.00
CA PHE A 130 5.24 4.03 11.13
C PHE A 130 6.21 5.22 11.00
N PRO A 131 5.79 6.44 11.43
CA PRO A 131 6.73 7.50 11.72
C PRO A 131 7.72 7.09 12.81
N GLU A 132 8.98 7.43 12.65
CA GLU A 132 10.01 7.11 13.65
C GLU A 132 9.68 7.70 15.03
N ASP A 133 9.24 8.96 15.08
CA ASP A 133 8.90 9.66 16.32
C ASP A 133 7.81 8.92 17.11
N PHE A 134 6.80 8.38 16.42
CA PHE A 134 5.78 7.54 17.06
C PHE A 134 6.39 6.28 17.68
N PHE A 135 7.31 5.61 16.97
CA PHE A 135 7.94 4.40 17.49
C PHE A 135 8.87 4.68 18.68
N VAL A 136 9.65 5.75 18.63
CA VAL A 136 10.49 6.21 19.75
C VAL A 136 9.62 6.53 20.96
N MET A 137 8.52 7.26 20.78
CA MET A 137 7.57 7.53 21.85
C MET A 137 7.00 6.24 22.42
N LEU A 138 6.56 5.28 21.57
CA LEU A 138 6.01 4.00 21.99
C LEU A 138 7.00 3.21 22.86
N LEU A 139 8.27 3.13 22.46
CA LEU A 139 9.31 2.46 23.24
C LEU A 139 9.49 3.09 24.63
N SER A 140 9.36 4.42 24.75
CA SER A 140 9.42 5.11 26.04
C SER A 140 8.21 4.83 26.93
N ARG A 141 7.07 4.40 26.36
CA ARG A 141 5.85 4.03 27.10
C ARG A 141 5.89 2.58 27.63
N LEU A 142 6.75 1.72 27.08
CA LEU A 142 6.97 0.36 27.55
C LEU A 142 7.78 0.36 28.87
N SER A 143 7.21 0.92 29.91
CA SER A 143 7.89 1.16 31.20
C SER A 143 7.41 0.26 32.35
N ALA A 144 6.36 -0.53 32.14
CA ALA A 144 5.95 -1.54 33.13
C ALA A 144 6.98 -2.68 33.21
N PRO A 145 7.16 -3.32 34.40
CA PRO A 145 8.12 -4.41 34.56
C PRO A 145 7.86 -5.58 33.59
N GLY A 146 8.88 -5.96 32.82
CA GLY A 146 8.81 -7.02 31.84
C GLY A 146 7.99 -6.71 30.58
N ALA A 147 7.78 -5.41 30.30
CA ALA A 147 7.09 -4.97 29.06
C ALA A 147 7.84 -5.45 27.81
N LYS A 148 7.07 -5.92 26.83
CA LYS A 148 7.60 -6.39 25.54
C LYS A 148 6.86 -5.76 24.36
N LEU A 149 7.56 -5.70 23.22
CA LEU A 149 7.00 -5.32 21.94
C LEU A 149 7.12 -6.49 20.96
N PHE A 150 6.02 -6.74 20.26
CA PHE A 150 5.95 -7.66 19.13
C PHE A 150 5.61 -6.87 17.87
N ALA A 151 6.40 -7.05 16.82
CA ALA A 151 6.18 -6.33 15.57
C ALA A 151 6.30 -7.24 14.36
N THR A 152 5.55 -6.87 13.31
CA THR A 152 5.74 -7.41 11.97
C THR A 152 6.19 -6.30 11.04
N THR A 153 6.94 -6.65 9.99
CA THR A 153 7.30 -5.70 8.94
C THR A 153 7.65 -6.40 7.63
N ASN A 154 7.50 -5.67 6.53
CA ASN A 154 8.14 -6.00 5.26
C ASN A 154 9.37 -5.09 5.09
N PRO A 155 10.40 -5.53 4.37
CA PRO A 155 11.55 -4.69 4.05
C PRO A 155 11.18 -3.46 3.23
N ASP A 156 12.01 -2.44 3.38
CA ASP A 156 11.95 -1.19 2.65
C ASP A 156 13.37 -0.79 2.19
N THR A 157 13.74 0.49 2.18
CA THR A 157 15.09 0.93 1.84
C THR A 157 16.12 0.52 2.91
N PRO A 158 17.39 0.26 2.56
CA PRO A 158 18.43 -0.01 3.54
C PRO A 158 18.69 1.15 4.50
N THR A 159 18.32 2.36 4.10
CA THR A 159 18.48 3.59 4.89
C THR A 159 17.34 3.84 5.86
N HIS A 160 16.28 3.04 5.81
CA HIS A 160 15.12 3.18 6.69
C HIS A 160 15.52 3.15 8.17
N TRP A 161 14.91 4.04 8.98
CA TRP A 161 15.23 4.19 10.41
C TRP A 161 15.13 2.87 11.19
N LEU A 162 14.13 2.04 10.91
CA LEU A 162 13.97 0.74 11.57
C LEU A 162 15.17 -0.16 11.33
N LYS A 163 15.66 -0.24 10.08
CA LYS A 163 16.81 -1.06 9.75
C LYS A 163 18.07 -0.51 10.41
N LYS A 164 18.41 0.76 10.16
CA LYS A 164 19.68 1.35 10.63
C LYS A 164 19.79 1.47 12.14
N LYS A 165 18.70 1.92 12.80
CA LYS A 165 18.78 2.24 14.23
C LYS A 165 18.43 1.07 15.14
N TYR A 166 17.75 0.04 14.59
CA TYR A 166 17.26 -1.10 15.38
C TYR A 166 17.74 -2.43 14.84
N LEU A 167 17.39 -2.83 13.60
CA LEU A 167 17.62 -4.20 13.13
C LEU A 167 19.12 -4.52 12.92
N ASP A 168 19.90 -3.54 12.49
CA ASP A 168 21.37 -3.66 12.27
C ASP A 168 22.18 -3.12 13.46
N ASN A 169 21.53 -2.72 14.55
CA ASN A 169 22.22 -2.14 15.70
C ASN A 169 22.71 -3.24 16.66
N GLU A 170 23.98 -3.55 16.63
CA GLU A 170 24.61 -4.57 17.47
C GLU A 170 24.46 -4.29 18.97
N ALA A 171 24.35 -3.02 19.38
CA ALA A 171 24.11 -2.67 20.79
C ALA A 171 22.75 -3.14 21.33
N LEU A 172 21.82 -3.50 20.43
CA LEU A 172 20.50 -4.01 20.79
C LEU A 172 20.40 -5.54 20.68
N ALA A 173 21.48 -6.26 20.39
CA ALA A 173 21.47 -7.69 20.12
C ALA A 173 20.83 -8.53 21.25
N ASP A 174 20.99 -8.12 22.51
CA ASP A 174 20.38 -8.80 23.67
C ASP A 174 18.92 -8.39 23.88
N ASP A 175 18.52 -7.21 23.42
CA ASP A 175 17.17 -6.65 23.62
C ASP A 175 16.24 -6.81 22.42
N LEU A 176 16.77 -7.17 21.24
CA LEU A 176 16.02 -7.28 20.00
C LEU A 176 16.25 -8.63 19.31
N LEU A 177 15.17 -9.38 19.12
CA LEU A 177 15.16 -10.56 18.26
C LEU A 177 14.55 -10.20 16.90
N ASN A 178 15.37 -10.30 15.86
CA ASN A 178 14.97 -10.08 14.48
C ASN A 178 14.93 -11.41 13.72
N ILE A 179 13.74 -11.82 13.27
CA ILE A 179 13.56 -13.10 12.56
C ILE A 179 13.02 -12.83 11.17
N PHE A 180 13.73 -13.34 10.19
CA PHE A 180 13.32 -13.31 8.79
C PHE A 180 12.35 -14.44 8.45
N PHE A 181 11.25 -14.11 7.74
CA PHE A 181 10.28 -15.05 7.18
C PHE A 181 10.19 -14.88 5.67
N GLY A 182 10.63 -15.87 4.90
CA GLY A 182 10.46 -15.94 3.45
C GLY A 182 9.08 -16.45 3.05
N ILE A 183 8.65 -16.18 1.82
CA ILE A 183 7.37 -16.70 1.31
C ILE A 183 7.36 -18.24 1.30
N ASP A 184 8.50 -18.86 1.00
CA ASP A 184 8.63 -20.32 0.93
C ASP A 184 8.68 -20.99 2.32
N ASP A 185 8.81 -20.21 3.42
CA ASP A 185 8.65 -20.72 4.79
C ASP A 185 7.17 -21.04 5.12
N ASN A 186 6.23 -20.47 4.34
CA ASN A 186 4.81 -20.73 4.52
C ASN A 186 4.33 -21.89 3.64
N THR A 187 4.55 -23.10 4.10
CA THR A 187 4.18 -24.34 3.40
C THR A 187 2.67 -24.61 3.33
N THR A 188 1.83 -23.72 3.88
CA THR A 188 0.36 -23.84 3.82
C THR A 188 -0.24 -23.17 2.58
N LEU A 189 0.55 -22.38 1.84
CA LEU A 189 0.09 -21.74 0.62
C LEU A 189 0.10 -22.73 -0.57
N PRO A 190 -0.92 -22.69 -1.45
CA PRO A 190 -0.91 -23.44 -2.69
C PRO A 190 0.28 -23.03 -3.58
N ALA A 191 0.91 -23.99 -4.24
CA ALA A 191 2.09 -23.74 -5.06
C ALA A 191 1.81 -22.84 -6.28
N ASP A 192 0.64 -22.98 -6.89
CA ASP A 192 0.15 -22.16 -8.00
C ASP A 192 -0.06 -20.71 -7.55
N TYR A 193 -0.62 -20.47 -6.36
CA TYR A 193 -0.75 -19.13 -5.77
C TYR A 193 0.63 -18.47 -5.56
N VAL A 194 1.60 -19.20 -4.98
CA VAL A 194 2.96 -18.69 -4.78
C VAL A 194 3.64 -18.37 -6.11
N SER A 195 3.48 -19.24 -7.10
CA SER A 195 4.01 -19.03 -8.45
C SER A 195 3.42 -17.78 -9.11
N ALA A 196 2.09 -17.61 -9.02
CA ALA A 196 1.41 -16.45 -9.55
C ALA A 196 1.86 -15.16 -8.84
N LEU A 197 1.96 -15.18 -7.51
CA LEU A 197 2.42 -14.03 -6.74
C LEU A 197 3.86 -13.63 -7.10
N LYS A 198 4.75 -14.62 -7.32
CA LYS A 198 6.13 -14.38 -7.76
C LYS A 198 6.20 -13.75 -9.17
N LYS A 199 5.21 -13.98 -10.03
CA LYS A 199 5.14 -13.33 -11.36
C LYS A 199 4.58 -11.90 -11.28
N GLU A 200 3.64 -11.64 -10.38
CA GLU A 200 2.99 -10.32 -10.25
C GLU A 200 3.90 -9.25 -9.66
N TYR A 201 4.74 -9.62 -8.72
CA TYR A 201 5.71 -8.68 -8.19
C TYR A 201 6.91 -8.58 -9.11
N THR A 202 7.33 -7.36 -9.44
CA THR A 202 8.46 -7.08 -10.34
C THR A 202 9.39 -6.02 -9.73
N GLY A 203 10.62 -5.93 -10.21
CA GLY A 203 11.59 -4.92 -9.79
C GLY A 203 11.79 -4.88 -8.27
N VAL A 204 11.86 -3.68 -7.72
CA VAL A 204 12.06 -3.44 -6.28
C VAL A 204 11.01 -4.12 -5.41
N PHE A 205 9.78 -4.23 -5.89
CA PHE A 205 8.71 -4.88 -5.14
C PHE A 205 8.89 -6.39 -5.06
N TYR A 206 9.44 -7.03 -6.09
CA TYR A 206 9.84 -8.43 -6.04
C TYR A 206 10.93 -8.65 -4.99
N ASP A 207 11.96 -7.81 -5.02
CA ASP A 207 13.05 -7.91 -4.04
C ASP A 207 12.56 -7.71 -2.60
N ARG A 208 11.72 -6.70 -2.33
CA ARG A 208 11.23 -6.41 -0.98
C ARG A 208 10.17 -7.39 -0.51
N PHE A 209 9.15 -7.67 -1.32
CA PHE A 209 7.95 -8.38 -0.88
C PHE A 209 7.99 -9.88 -1.14
N ILE A 210 8.78 -10.34 -2.12
CA ILE A 210 8.96 -11.77 -2.40
C ILE A 210 10.28 -12.28 -1.81
N LEU A 211 11.39 -11.62 -2.10
CA LEU A 211 12.70 -12.05 -1.57
C LEU A 211 12.99 -11.55 -0.15
N GLY A 212 12.22 -10.59 0.34
CA GLY A 212 12.38 -10.03 1.68
C GLY A 212 13.69 -9.25 1.88
N LYS A 213 14.18 -8.60 0.83
CA LYS A 213 15.43 -7.84 0.85
C LYS A 213 15.18 -6.36 1.15
N TRP A 214 16.10 -5.75 1.90
CA TRP A 214 16.17 -4.31 2.06
C TRP A 214 16.96 -3.75 0.88
N VAL A 215 16.29 -3.08 -0.06
CA VAL A 215 16.92 -2.59 -1.30
C VAL A 215 16.42 -1.18 -1.63
N VAL A 216 17.31 -0.39 -2.25
CA VAL A 216 16.95 0.92 -2.79
C VAL A 216 16.20 0.71 -4.10
N ALA A 217 15.12 1.44 -4.31
CA ALA A 217 14.49 1.54 -5.61
C ALA A 217 15.41 2.38 -6.53
N ALA A 218 15.79 1.84 -7.66
CA ALA A 218 16.66 2.51 -8.61
C ALA A 218 16.32 2.12 -10.05
N GLY A 219 16.61 3.03 -10.99
CA GLY A 219 16.37 2.82 -12.41
C GLY A 219 14.89 2.90 -12.81
N ALA A 220 14.55 2.25 -13.93
CA ALA A 220 13.21 2.30 -14.51
C ALA A 220 12.15 1.71 -13.58
N ILE A 221 11.07 2.47 -13.36
CA ILE A 221 9.94 2.08 -12.51
C ILE A 221 9.15 0.93 -13.16
N TYR A 222 8.83 1.09 -14.45
CA TYR A 222 7.98 0.15 -15.20
C TYR A 222 8.82 -0.70 -16.17
N ARG A 223 9.88 -1.33 -15.65
CA ARG A 223 10.82 -2.12 -16.45
C ARG A 223 10.16 -3.24 -17.23
N VAL A 224 9.22 -3.96 -16.61
CA VAL A 224 8.46 -5.04 -17.28
C VAL A 224 7.75 -4.54 -18.52
N PHE A 225 7.21 -3.32 -18.47
CA PHE A 225 6.57 -2.68 -19.62
C PHE A 225 7.60 -2.31 -20.69
N SER A 226 8.69 -1.64 -20.30
CA SER A 226 9.74 -1.17 -21.23
C SER A 226 10.46 -2.32 -21.94
N ASP A 227 10.63 -3.46 -21.25
CA ASP A 227 11.31 -4.64 -21.81
C ASP A 227 10.45 -5.39 -22.85
N ASN A 228 9.11 -5.27 -22.82
CA ASN A 228 8.22 -5.98 -23.75
C ASN A 228 6.90 -5.23 -24.03
N ILE A 229 6.98 -4.05 -24.59
CA ILE A 229 5.81 -3.20 -24.90
C ILE A 229 4.71 -3.95 -25.71
N PRO A 230 5.03 -4.78 -26.73
CA PRO A 230 4.00 -5.48 -27.49
C PRO A 230 3.10 -6.39 -26.66
N ALA A 231 3.57 -6.93 -25.54
CA ALA A 231 2.78 -7.78 -24.66
C ALA A 231 1.62 -7.03 -23.98
N PHE A 232 1.68 -5.71 -23.94
CA PHE A 232 0.66 -4.85 -23.32
C PHE A 232 -0.35 -4.29 -24.32
N ALA A 233 -0.28 -4.66 -25.59
CA ALA A 233 -1.24 -4.21 -26.59
C ALA A 233 -2.64 -4.79 -26.30
N ALA A 234 -3.64 -3.91 -26.27
CA ALA A 234 -5.03 -4.34 -26.12
C ALA A 234 -5.49 -5.09 -27.39
N PRO A 235 -6.28 -6.16 -27.23
CA PRO A 235 -6.81 -6.88 -28.40
C PRO A 235 -7.86 -6.05 -29.14
N GLU A 236 -8.01 -6.33 -30.41
CA GLU A 236 -9.11 -5.81 -31.23
C GLU A 236 -9.99 -6.99 -31.69
N PRO A 237 -11.31 -6.98 -31.38
CA PRO A 237 -12.02 -5.98 -30.57
C PRO A 237 -11.64 -6.01 -29.09
N LEU A 238 -11.84 -4.88 -28.42
CA LEU A 238 -11.66 -4.79 -26.97
C LEU A 238 -12.63 -5.73 -26.23
N PRO A 239 -12.23 -6.31 -25.10
CA PRO A 239 -13.16 -7.00 -24.23
C PRO A 239 -14.22 -6.02 -23.69
N ARG A 240 -15.36 -6.55 -23.25
CA ARG A 240 -16.41 -5.75 -22.64
C ARG A 240 -15.85 -4.98 -21.43
N LEU A 241 -16.09 -3.68 -21.42
CA LEU A 241 -15.76 -2.79 -20.32
C LEU A 241 -17.01 -2.58 -19.47
N ASP A 242 -16.89 -2.81 -18.16
CA ASP A 242 -17.97 -2.59 -17.21
C ASP A 242 -17.94 -1.18 -16.61
N MET A 243 -16.78 -0.51 -16.72
CA MET A 243 -16.58 0.84 -16.18
C MET A 243 -15.50 1.55 -16.98
N ILE A 244 -15.73 2.81 -17.32
CA ILE A 244 -14.74 3.69 -17.94
C ILE A 244 -14.63 4.96 -17.09
N ASN A 245 -13.42 5.33 -16.71
CA ASN A 245 -13.14 6.56 -15.98
C ASN A 245 -12.06 7.38 -16.69
N VAL A 246 -12.06 8.67 -16.43
CA VAL A 246 -11.03 9.60 -16.91
C VAL A 246 -10.29 10.19 -15.70
N GLY A 247 -8.97 10.17 -15.73
CA GLY A 247 -8.15 10.91 -14.80
C GLY A 247 -7.64 12.19 -15.43
N VAL A 248 -7.58 13.27 -14.68
CA VAL A 248 -7.09 14.58 -15.11
C VAL A 248 -6.06 15.09 -14.11
N ASP A 249 -4.88 15.41 -14.62
CA ASP A 249 -3.87 16.13 -13.85
C ASP A 249 -3.71 17.55 -14.40
N TRP A 250 -3.65 18.53 -13.48
CA TRP A 250 -3.58 19.93 -13.83
C TRP A 250 -2.12 20.40 -13.90
N GLY A 251 -1.67 20.75 -15.08
CA GLY A 251 -0.35 21.34 -15.23
C GLY A 251 -0.26 22.75 -14.65
N GLY A 252 0.87 23.02 -14.00
CA GLY A 252 1.28 24.34 -13.55
C GLY A 252 2.35 24.98 -14.47
N ASN A 253 3.07 25.99 -13.96
CA ASN A 253 4.18 26.60 -14.70
C ASN A 253 5.28 25.59 -15.00
N GLY A 254 5.47 25.28 -16.28
CA GLY A 254 6.52 24.37 -16.76
C GLY A 254 6.11 22.90 -16.88
N SER A 255 4.86 22.55 -16.54
CA SER A 255 4.29 21.20 -16.72
C SER A 255 3.15 21.19 -17.76
N ALA A 256 2.42 20.10 -17.89
CA ALA A 256 1.34 19.95 -18.85
C ALA A 256 0.05 19.49 -18.17
N HIS A 257 -1.10 19.83 -18.75
CA HIS A 257 -2.35 19.18 -18.41
C HIS A 257 -2.35 17.79 -19.06
N ALA A 258 -2.73 16.78 -18.29
CA ALA A 258 -2.82 15.41 -18.80
C ALA A 258 -4.21 14.81 -18.57
N MET A 259 -4.65 14.00 -19.52
CA MET A 259 -5.90 13.28 -19.47
C MET A 259 -5.66 11.82 -19.86
N VAL A 260 -6.14 10.90 -19.08
CA VAL A 260 -6.06 9.47 -19.39
C VAL A 260 -7.39 8.78 -19.11
N ALA A 261 -7.92 8.12 -20.12
CA ALA A 261 -9.11 7.27 -19.96
C ALA A 261 -8.69 5.82 -19.72
N THR A 262 -9.30 5.20 -18.73
CA THR A 262 -9.13 3.76 -18.44
C THR A 262 -10.45 3.04 -18.38
N GLY A 263 -10.46 1.80 -18.88
CA GLY A 263 -11.56 0.86 -18.76
C GLY A 263 -11.22 -0.30 -17.85
N MET A 264 -12.18 -0.73 -17.06
CA MET A 264 -12.07 -1.94 -16.25
C MET A 264 -13.04 -2.99 -16.76
N THR A 265 -12.56 -4.23 -16.93
CA THR A 265 -13.41 -5.37 -17.29
C THR A 265 -14.20 -5.89 -16.08
N TYR A 266 -15.06 -6.87 -16.30
CA TYR A 266 -15.88 -7.48 -15.25
C TYR A 266 -15.04 -7.87 -14.02
N ASN A 267 -15.57 -7.57 -12.83
CA ASN A 267 -14.88 -7.79 -11.53
C ASN A 267 -13.50 -7.13 -11.40
N CYS A 268 -13.19 -6.10 -12.20
CA CYS A 268 -11.87 -5.47 -12.22
C CYS A 268 -10.76 -6.49 -12.57
N GLU A 269 -11.04 -7.48 -13.42
CA GLU A 269 -10.07 -8.51 -13.82
C GLU A 269 -8.89 -7.87 -14.58
N LYS A 270 -9.20 -6.95 -15.50
CA LYS A 270 -8.18 -6.20 -16.26
C LYS A 270 -8.43 -4.70 -16.19
N LEU A 271 -7.33 -3.95 -16.22
CA LEU A 271 -7.30 -2.51 -16.42
C LEU A 271 -6.76 -2.23 -17.82
N ILE A 272 -7.48 -1.48 -18.62
CA ILE A 272 -7.11 -1.14 -20.01
C ILE A 272 -7.04 0.37 -20.13
N ALA A 273 -5.88 0.92 -20.46
CA ALA A 273 -5.77 2.32 -20.86
C ALA A 273 -6.32 2.48 -22.28
N LEU A 274 -7.28 3.37 -22.45
CA LEU A 274 -8.07 3.51 -23.68
C LEU A 274 -7.60 4.66 -24.55
N ARG A 275 -7.27 5.80 -23.93
CA ARG A 275 -6.79 7.02 -24.59
C ARG A 275 -5.96 7.84 -23.62
N SER A 276 -4.93 8.49 -24.10
CA SER A 276 -4.15 9.46 -23.34
C SER A 276 -3.85 10.72 -24.17
N GLU A 277 -3.88 11.88 -23.51
CA GLU A 277 -3.53 13.17 -24.11
C GLU A 277 -2.77 14.02 -23.10
N ARG A 278 -1.76 14.73 -23.59
CA ARG A 278 -0.97 15.69 -22.82
C ARG A 278 -0.90 17.01 -23.56
N VAL A 279 -1.21 18.11 -22.87
CA VAL A 279 -1.26 19.45 -23.45
C VAL A 279 -0.41 20.41 -22.61
N PRO A 280 0.56 21.14 -23.19
CA PRO A 280 1.33 22.13 -22.44
C PRO A 280 0.41 23.11 -21.71
N ALA A 281 0.66 23.33 -20.41
CA ALA A 281 -0.17 24.24 -19.62
C ALA A 281 0.04 25.72 -19.97
N THR A 282 1.23 26.05 -20.50
CA THR A 282 1.60 27.44 -20.84
C THR A 282 0.71 27.98 -21.96
N GLY A 283 0.08 29.13 -21.70
CA GLY A 283 -0.70 29.88 -22.69
C GLY A 283 -2.17 29.42 -22.81
N LEU A 284 -2.62 28.39 -22.05
CA LEU A 284 -4.01 28.00 -22.06
C LEU A 284 -4.81 28.72 -20.95
N THR A 285 -6.00 29.18 -21.32
CA THR A 285 -6.99 29.68 -20.37
C THR A 285 -7.77 28.51 -19.78
N PRO A 286 -8.40 28.65 -18.59
CA PRO A 286 -9.26 27.61 -18.03
C PRO A 286 -10.34 27.12 -19.01
N GLN A 287 -10.95 28.00 -19.77
CA GLN A 287 -11.99 27.64 -20.74
C GLN A 287 -11.45 26.76 -21.87
N GLN A 288 -10.21 27.03 -22.33
CA GLN A 288 -9.57 26.25 -23.38
C GLN A 288 -9.26 24.83 -22.88
N ILE A 289 -8.79 24.68 -21.64
CA ILE A 289 -8.54 23.35 -21.09
C ILE A 289 -9.85 22.60 -20.81
N TYR A 290 -10.92 23.28 -20.31
CA TYR A 290 -12.23 22.64 -20.17
C TYR A 290 -12.77 22.12 -21.49
N LYS A 291 -12.61 22.90 -22.58
CA LYS A 291 -12.98 22.47 -23.92
C LYS A 291 -12.20 21.22 -24.36
N ARG A 292 -10.90 21.18 -24.11
CA ARG A 292 -10.08 20.00 -24.42
C ARG A 292 -10.53 18.76 -23.65
N ILE A 293 -10.80 18.88 -22.34
CA ILE A 293 -11.30 17.79 -21.53
C ILE A 293 -12.67 17.32 -22.02
N TYR A 294 -13.54 18.26 -22.42
CA TYR A 294 -14.85 17.94 -23.01
C TYR A 294 -14.70 17.11 -24.28
N GLU A 295 -13.91 17.61 -25.25
CA GLU A 295 -13.64 16.92 -26.52
C GLU A 295 -13.01 15.55 -26.31
N PHE A 296 -12.09 15.43 -25.34
CA PHE A 296 -11.47 14.15 -24.96
C PHE A 296 -12.52 13.16 -24.44
N CYS A 297 -13.36 13.58 -23.48
CA CYS A 297 -14.41 12.74 -22.90
C CYS A 297 -15.48 12.36 -23.93
N GLU A 298 -15.89 13.29 -24.78
CA GLU A 298 -16.84 13.04 -25.88
C GLU A 298 -16.28 11.98 -26.84
N GLY A 299 -14.99 12.11 -27.21
CA GLY A 299 -14.30 11.11 -28.02
C GLY A 299 -14.24 9.74 -27.36
N VAL A 300 -13.89 9.69 -26.06
CA VAL A 300 -13.87 8.43 -25.31
C VAL A 300 -15.25 7.78 -25.27
N GLN A 301 -16.32 8.58 -25.01
CA GLN A 301 -17.68 8.04 -24.98
C GLN A 301 -18.16 7.51 -26.34
N ARG A 302 -17.78 8.19 -27.43
CA ARG A 302 -18.13 7.76 -28.79
C ARG A 302 -17.44 6.43 -29.18
N ASP A 303 -16.16 6.28 -28.81
CA ASP A 303 -15.33 5.20 -29.34
C ASP A 303 -15.28 3.96 -28.43
N PHE A 304 -15.45 4.16 -27.09
CA PHE A 304 -15.31 3.08 -26.10
C PHE A 304 -16.54 2.85 -25.23
N GLY A 305 -17.49 3.79 -25.16
CA GLY A 305 -18.69 3.70 -24.37
C GLY A 305 -18.75 4.71 -23.23
N LYS A 306 -19.80 4.62 -22.43
CA LYS A 306 -20.11 5.63 -21.40
C LYS A 306 -18.98 5.77 -20.37
N VAL A 307 -18.52 7.00 -20.18
CA VAL A 307 -17.64 7.38 -19.06
C VAL A 307 -18.51 7.52 -17.79
N GLU A 308 -18.07 6.92 -16.69
CA GLU A 308 -18.77 7.02 -15.40
C GLU A 308 -18.37 8.27 -14.63
N ASP A 309 -17.07 8.48 -14.42
CA ASP A 309 -16.54 9.56 -13.60
C ASP A 309 -15.27 10.16 -14.21
N ILE A 310 -15.06 11.46 -13.93
CA ILE A 310 -13.77 12.13 -14.12
C ILE A 310 -13.16 12.34 -12.74
N TYR A 311 -11.93 11.86 -12.53
CA TYR A 311 -11.15 12.09 -11.31
C TYR A 311 -10.04 13.09 -11.57
N ALA A 312 -10.18 14.29 -11.03
CA ALA A 312 -9.22 15.38 -11.24
C ALA A 312 -8.36 15.61 -10.01
N ASP A 313 -7.13 16.09 -10.23
CA ASP A 313 -6.22 16.45 -9.13
C ASP A 313 -6.91 17.38 -8.14
N SER A 314 -6.98 16.94 -6.89
CA SER A 314 -7.69 17.61 -5.81
C SER A 314 -7.04 18.93 -5.33
N ALA A 315 -5.83 19.27 -5.77
CA ALA A 315 -5.17 20.52 -5.40
C ALA A 315 -5.85 21.74 -6.02
N GLU A 316 -6.44 21.61 -7.21
CA GLU A 316 -6.96 22.72 -8.02
C GLU A 316 -8.49 22.82 -7.97
N GLN A 317 -9.08 23.10 -6.78
CA GLN A 317 -10.52 23.14 -6.58
C GLN A 317 -11.28 24.12 -7.47
N THR A 318 -10.63 25.24 -7.83
CA THR A 318 -11.23 26.23 -8.75
C THR A 318 -11.41 25.65 -10.15
N LEU A 319 -10.41 24.95 -10.66
CA LEU A 319 -10.48 24.28 -11.96
C LEU A 319 -11.52 23.15 -11.95
N ILE A 320 -11.56 22.36 -10.89
CA ILE A 320 -12.58 21.31 -10.71
C ILE A 320 -13.99 21.90 -10.75
N SER A 321 -14.22 22.99 -10.03
CA SER A 321 -15.54 23.65 -9.98
C SER A 321 -15.95 24.19 -11.36
N GLY A 322 -15.04 24.81 -12.10
CA GLY A 322 -15.30 25.26 -13.45
C GLY A 322 -15.57 24.12 -14.43
N LEU A 323 -14.79 23.04 -14.33
CA LEU A 323 -14.97 21.86 -15.18
C LEU A 323 -16.33 21.19 -14.91
N ARG A 324 -16.80 21.11 -13.68
CA ARG A 324 -18.11 20.55 -13.33
C ARG A 324 -19.26 21.23 -14.09
N GLU A 325 -19.19 22.56 -14.21
CA GLU A 325 -20.18 23.30 -14.97
C GLU A 325 -20.05 23.08 -16.48
N TYR A 326 -18.81 23.05 -16.98
CA TYR A 326 -18.54 22.93 -18.41
C TYR A 326 -18.91 21.56 -18.98
N ILE A 327 -18.71 20.47 -18.20
CA ILE A 327 -18.88 19.08 -18.66
C ILE A 327 -20.33 18.58 -18.57
N LYS A 328 -21.26 19.32 -17.94
CA LYS A 328 -22.66 18.93 -17.76
C LYS A 328 -23.35 18.38 -19.02
N PRO A 329 -23.11 18.92 -20.24
CA PRO A 329 -23.76 18.40 -21.43
C PRO A 329 -23.43 16.93 -21.76
N LEU A 330 -22.33 16.38 -21.24
CA LEU A 330 -21.95 14.99 -21.41
C LEU A 330 -22.51 14.05 -20.31
N ASP A 331 -23.28 14.57 -19.37
CA ASP A 331 -23.80 13.81 -18.20
C ASP A 331 -22.71 13.12 -17.40
N LEU A 332 -21.60 13.85 -17.15
CA LEU A 332 -20.42 13.36 -16.42
C LEU A 332 -20.28 14.02 -15.06
N THR A 333 -19.79 13.25 -14.09
CA THR A 333 -19.47 13.72 -12.75
C THR A 333 -17.96 13.93 -12.58
N VAL A 334 -17.56 15.13 -12.11
CA VAL A 334 -16.16 15.41 -11.77
C VAL A 334 -15.96 15.27 -10.27
N LYS A 335 -15.07 14.36 -9.89
CA LYS A 335 -14.71 14.02 -8.50
C LYS A 335 -13.25 14.36 -8.23
N ASN A 336 -12.94 14.56 -6.96
CA ASN A 336 -11.55 14.72 -6.53
C ASN A 336 -10.79 13.39 -6.61
N SER A 337 -9.54 13.42 -7.06
CA SER A 337 -8.61 12.31 -6.88
C SER A 337 -8.41 12.01 -5.39
N MET A 338 -8.07 10.77 -5.06
CA MET A 338 -7.79 10.36 -3.67
C MET A 338 -6.37 10.72 -3.25
N LYS A 339 -5.48 10.94 -4.20
CA LYS A 339 -4.04 11.14 -3.99
C LYS A 339 -3.45 10.08 -3.04
N ARG A 340 -3.67 8.81 -3.38
CA ARG A 340 -3.00 7.73 -2.67
C ARG A 340 -1.48 7.93 -2.74
N PRO A 341 -0.72 7.46 -1.74
CA PRO A 341 0.75 7.51 -1.81
C PRO A 341 1.26 7.01 -3.17
N ILE A 342 2.19 7.73 -3.77
CA ILE A 342 2.74 7.42 -5.11
C ILE A 342 3.23 5.97 -5.17
N ILE A 343 3.92 5.52 -4.12
CA ILE A 343 4.44 4.15 -4.04
C ILE A 343 3.34 3.08 -4.11
N ASP A 344 2.15 3.33 -3.53
CA ASP A 344 1.01 2.41 -3.60
C ASP A 344 0.43 2.35 -5.01
N ARG A 345 0.40 3.48 -5.71
CA ARG A 345 -0.07 3.60 -7.10
C ARG A 345 0.88 2.90 -8.06
N ILE A 346 2.19 3.13 -7.92
CA ILE A 346 3.25 2.43 -8.67
C ILE A 346 3.15 0.92 -8.44
N ARG A 347 3.04 0.49 -7.18
CA ARG A 347 2.93 -0.93 -6.84
C ARG A 347 1.71 -1.58 -7.49
N ALA A 348 0.54 -0.93 -7.43
CA ALA A 348 -0.67 -1.47 -8.06
C ALA A 348 -0.49 -1.63 -9.57
N THR A 349 0.07 -0.62 -10.25
CA THR A 349 0.34 -0.64 -11.68
C THR A 349 1.32 -1.76 -12.06
N THR A 350 2.44 -1.88 -11.33
CA THR A 350 3.44 -2.93 -11.62
C THR A 350 2.91 -4.33 -11.35
N MET A 351 2.05 -4.52 -10.35
CA MET A 351 1.37 -5.80 -10.10
C MET A 351 0.41 -6.17 -11.23
N LEU A 352 -0.34 -5.19 -11.76
CA LEU A 352 -1.23 -5.44 -12.91
C LEU A 352 -0.42 -5.78 -14.17
N MET A 353 0.71 -5.12 -14.39
CA MET A 353 1.63 -5.42 -15.50
C MET A 353 2.24 -6.83 -15.35
N GLY A 354 2.78 -7.17 -14.20
CA GLY A 354 3.38 -8.47 -13.93
C GLY A 354 2.38 -9.63 -13.96
N GLY A 355 1.11 -9.35 -13.64
CA GLY A 355 0.01 -10.32 -13.68
C GLY A 355 -0.70 -10.42 -15.03
N GLU A 356 -0.21 -9.76 -16.09
CA GLU A 356 -0.82 -9.70 -17.43
C GLU A 356 -2.25 -9.15 -17.42
N ARG A 357 -2.52 -8.24 -16.47
CA ARG A 357 -3.83 -7.63 -16.22
C ARG A 357 -3.90 -6.16 -16.60
N PHE A 358 -2.82 -5.59 -17.11
CA PHE A 358 -2.75 -4.25 -17.67
C PHE A 358 -2.57 -4.31 -19.18
N LEU A 359 -3.36 -3.55 -19.92
CA LEU A 359 -3.26 -3.41 -21.37
C LEU A 359 -3.43 -1.93 -21.77
N LEU A 360 -3.02 -1.57 -22.99
CA LEU A 360 -3.26 -0.23 -23.55
C LEU A 360 -3.57 -0.33 -25.05
N THR A 361 -4.41 0.59 -25.51
CA THR A 361 -4.71 0.76 -26.93
C THR A 361 -3.61 1.53 -27.65
N SER A 362 -3.66 1.61 -28.97
CA SER A 362 -2.78 2.44 -29.77
C SER A 362 -2.96 3.96 -29.53
N GLU A 363 -4.09 4.38 -28.95
CA GLU A 363 -4.38 5.78 -28.63
C GLU A 363 -3.73 6.29 -27.33
N CYS A 364 -2.90 5.46 -26.68
CA CYS A 364 -2.21 5.77 -25.44
C CYS A 364 -0.73 6.09 -25.65
N GLU A 365 -0.38 6.89 -26.64
CA GLU A 365 1.03 7.18 -26.97
C GLU A 365 1.73 7.94 -25.84
N THR A 366 1.13 9.02 -25.32
CA THR A 366 1.72 9.79 -24.22
C THR A 366 1.91 8.94 -22.95
N LEU A 367 0.96 8.07 -22.63
CA LEU A 367 1.08 7.17 -21.49
C LEU A 367 2.19 6.11 -21.72
N ARG A 368 2.34 5.62 -22.95
CA ARG A 368 3.41 4.68 -23.30
C ARG A 368 4.78 5.32 -23.08
N GLU A 369 4.97 6.56 -23.55
CA GLU A 369 6.20 7.32 -23.35
C GLU A 369 6.44 7.61 -21.87
N ALA A 370 5.40 7.98 -21.12
CA ALA A 370 5.48 8.21 -19.68
C ALA A 370 5.95 6.97 -18.91
N PHE A 371 5.44 5.77 -19.24
CA PHE A 371 5.91 4.52 -18.62
C PHE A 371 7.38 4.20 -18.96
N GLN A 372 7.81 4.47 -20.19
CA GLN A 372 9.19 4.22 -20.61
C GLN A 372 10.18 5.18 -19.96
N GLY A 373 9.76 6.44 -19.75
CA GLY A 373 10.59 7.48 -19.16
C GLY A 373 10.60 7.53 -17.64
N ALA A 374 9.72 6.77 -16.98
CA ALA A 374 9.59 6.82 -15.53
C ALA A 374 10.76 6.15 -14.81
N VAL A 375 11.50 6.93 -14.03
CA VAL A 375 12.61 6.45 -13.20
C VAL A 375 12.44 6.89 -11.76
N TYR A 376 13.05 6.15 -10.85
CA TYR A 376 13.13 6.56 -9.44
C TYR A 376 14.14 7.71 -9.27
N ASP A 377 13.88 8.61 -8.33
CA ASP A 377 14.84 9.63 -7.92
C ASP A 377 15.82 9.03 -6.91
N ASP A 378 17.03 8.70 -7.36
CA ASP A 378 18.10 8.12 -6.56
C ASP A 378 18.76 9.13 -5.59
N LYS A 379 18.45 10.42 -5.71
CA LYS A 379 18.94 11.47 -4.81
C LYS A 379 18.11 11.59 -3.54
N VAL A 380 16.86 11.14 -3.56
CA VAL A 380 15.99 11.14 -2.38
C VAL A 380 16.29 9.91 -1.54
N VAL A 381 17.00 10.10 -0.44
CA VAL A 381 17.40 9.02 0.45
C VAL A 381 16.27 8.70 1.42
N GLY A 382 15.82 7.44 1.44
CA GLY A 382 14.83 6.95 2.39
C GLY A 382 13.39 6.88 1.88
N GLU A 383 13.09 7.43 0.70
CA GLU A 383 11.79 7.35 0.05
C GLU A 383 11.91 6.96 -1.41
N ASP A 384 10.98 6.14 -1.90
CA ASP A 384 10.91 5.76 -3.30
C ASP A 384 9.98 6.73 -4.03
N VAL A 385 10.53 7.82 -4.51
CA VAL A 385 9.81 8.84 -5.29
C VAL A 385 10.18 8.76 -6.76
N ARG A 386 9.26 9.20 -7.62
CA ARG A 386 9.55 9.41 -9.05
C ARG A 386 10.45 10.61 -9.21
N LEU A 387 11.38 10.52 -10.16
CA LEU A 387 12.18 11.66 -10.59
C LEU A 387 11.26 12.69 -11.28
N ASP A 388 11.07 13.82 -10.64
CA ASP A 388 10.31 14.97 -11.16
C ASP A 388 11.27 16.14 -11.42
N ASN A 389 11.93 16.10 -12.58
CA ASN A 389 12.88 17.15 -13.00
C ASN A 389 12.58 17.67 -14.41
N GLY A 390 11.39 17.40 -14.94
CA GLY A 390 10.96 17.78 -16.28
C GLY A 390 11.44 16.85 -17.40
N THR A 391 12.22 15.79 -17.09
CA THR A 391 12.63 14.78 -18.08
C THR A 391 11.67 13.58 -18.13
N SER A 392 10.88 13.38 -17.10
CA SER A 392 9.84 12.35 -17.02
C SER A 392 8.46 12.98 -17.12
N ASP A 393 7.54 12.33 -17.80
CA ASP A 393 6.14 12.77 -17.90
C ASP A 393 5.34 12.28 -16.67
N ILE A 394 5.44 13.03 -15.58
CA ILE A 394 4.74 12.72 -14.32
C ILE A 394 3.25 13.05 -14.44
N ASP A 395 2.90 14.13 -15.16
CA ASP A 395 1.52 14.59 -15.33
C ASP A 395 0.63 13.47 -15.94
N THR A 396 1.12 12.81 -16.99
CA THR A 396 0.39 11.71 -17.63
C THR A 396 0.28 10.47 -16.71
N LEU A 397 1.32 10.16 -15.92
CA LEU A 397 1.28 9.08 -14.95
C LEU A 397 0.28 9.36 -13.83
N ASP A 398 0.24 10.57 -13.30
CA ASP A 398 -0.70 10.97 -12.26
C ASP A 398 -2.14 10.96 -12.79
N ALA A 399 -2.40 11.50 -13.99
CA ALA A 399 -3.70 11.40 -14.64
C ALA A 399 -4.14 9.94 -14.83
N PHE A 400 -3.25 9.05 -15.31
CA PHE A 400 -3.53 7.62 -15.41
C PHE A 400 -3.92 7.02 -14.06
N GLU A 401 -3.15 7.27 -13.02
CA GLU A 401 -3.37 6.70 -11.70
C GLU A 401 -4.65 7.23 -11.05
N TYR A 402 -4.99 8.51 -11.22
CA TYR A 402 -6.25 9.08 -10.72
C TYR A 402 -7.48 8.39 -11.31
N SER A 403 -7.42 7.93 -12.56
CA SER A 403 -8.54 7.27 -13.23
C SER A 403 -8.96 5.95 -12.56
N PHE A 404 -8.04 5.27 -11.87
CA PHE A 404 -8.32 3.95 -11.26
C PHE A 404 -7.93 3.80 -9.78
N GLU A 405 -7.20 4.73 -9.17
CA GLU A 405 -6.67 4.58 -7.80
C GLU A 405 -7.74 4.25 -6.75
N ARG A 406 -8.99 4.68 -6.97
CA ARG A 406 -10.13 4.37 -6.13
C ARG A 406 -10.45 2.87 -6.12
N TYR A 407 -10.15 2.18 -7.19
CA TYR A 407 -10.45 0.78 -7.43
C TYR A 407 -9.27 -0.16 -7.14
N ILE A 408 -8.11 0.36 -6.76
CA ILE A 408 -6.93 -0.45 -6.39
C ILE A 408 -7.29 -1.61 -5.45
N PRO A 409 -8.12 -1.45 -4.39
CA PRO A 409 -8.46 -2.58 -3.53
C PRO A 409 -9.20 -3.73 -4.23
N ARG A 410 -9.91 -3.44 -5.32
CA ARG A 410 -10.59 -4.47 -6.15
C ARG A 410 -9.64 -5.04 -7.19
N LEU A 411 -8.84 -4.18 -7.83
CA LEU A 411 -7.88 -4.56 -8.86
C LEU A 411 -6.77 -5.48 -8.34
N ILE A 412 -6.33 -5.33 -7.07
CA ILE A 412 -5.25 -6.15 -6.49
C ILE A 412 -5.75 -7.28 -5.59
N ARG A 413 -7.09 -7.37 -5.32
CA ARG A 413 -7.65 -8.53 -4.64
C ARG A 413 -7.66 -9.72 -5.61
N ARG A 414 -7.22 -10.86 -5.09
CA ARG A 414 -7.61 -12.19 -5.59
C ARG A 414 -8.55 -12.78 -4.54
N ASP A 415 -9.76 -13.09 -4.94
CA ASP A 415 -10.65 -13.93 -4.15
C ASP A 415 -10.13 -15.36 -4.16
#